data_bd9fa7e6b6d55b7c2a277148c709291d
#
_entry.id   bd9fa7e6b6d55b7c2a277148c709291d
#
_cell.length_a   1.000
_cell.length_b   1.000
_cell.length_c   1.000
_cell.angle_alpha   90.00
_cell.angle_beta   90.00
_cell.angle_gamma   90.00
#
_symmetry.space_group_name_H-M   'P 1'
#
loop_
_entity.id
_entity.type
_entity.pdbx_description
1 polymer ?
#
loop_
_entity_poly.entity_id
_entity_poly.type
_entity_poly.pdbx_seq_one_letter_code
_entity_poly.pdbx_strand_id
1 'polypeptide(L)'
;AELADDVEVGAFSIVDAKVRIDAGTRIGPHAVLTGRTTIGKNNHIFQFTSIGEQPQDKKYAGEDTELIIGDNNTIRELCTFSRGSMQGGGVTRIGNDNWIMACVHIAHDCILGNNIIMANNASLAGHVTIGSNAILSGYSLIHQFCSVGEYSFTSFASHVNQSIPPYVTVSGEKARVKGINSEGLRRHGYTAEQINQVRRAYKAIYREGNSLEEAKAILADMAEHAPEVKILADFLDSAERGIIR
;
A
#
# COMPACT_ATOMS: atom_id res chain seq x y z
N ALA A 1 -15.60 -11.90 19.74
CA ALA A 1 -15.17 -12.16 18.35
C ALA A 1 -16.22 -12.95 17.59
N GLU A 2 -16.30 -12.71 16.30
CA GLU A 2 -17.11 -13.49 15.36
C GLU A 2 -16.13 -14.20 14.41
N LEU A 3 -16.12 -15.54 14.43
CA LEU A 3 -15.22 -16.35 13.61
C LEU A 3 -16.05 -17.31 12.77
N ALA A 4 -15.69 -17.51 11.50
CA ALA A 4 -16.25 -18.58 10.70
C ALA A 4 -15.79 -19.95 11.23
N ASP A 5 -16.55 -21.01 10.93
CA ASP A 5 -16.38 -22.34 11.54
C ASP A 5 -15.02 -22.99 11.26
N ASP A 6 -14.36 -22.61 10.17
CA ASP A 6 -13.08 -23.17 9.70
C ASP A 6 -11.86 -22.27 9.95
N VAL A 7 -12.03 -21.23 10.78
CA VAL A 7 -10.90 -20.35 11.18
C VAL A 7 -10.00 -21.10 12.16
N GLU A 8 -8.71 -21.12 11.83
CA GLU A 8 -7.69 -21.70 12.71
C GLU A 8 -7.02 -20.59 13.56
N VAL A 9 -6.96 -20.75 14.88
CA VAL A 9 -6.29 -19.81 15.79
C VAL A 9 -5.20 -20.53 16.56
N GLY A 10 -3.97 -20.10 16.37
CA GLY A 10 -2.79 -20.66 17.04
C GLY A 10 -2.77 -20.38 18.54
N ALA A 11 -2.03 -21.22 19.28
CA ALA A 11 -1.94 -21.15 20.73
C ALA A 11 -1.45 -19.78 21.23
N PHE A 12 -2.01 -19.35 22.39
CA PHE A 12 -1.66 -18.09 23.06
C PHE A 12 -2.00 -16.81 22.26
N SER A 13 -2.79 -16.92 21.21
CA SER A 13 -3.27 -15.76 20.47
C SER A 13 -4.47 -15.13 21.17
N ILE A 14 -4.58 -13.81 21.11
CA ILE A 14 -5.67 -13.01 21.66
C ILE A 14 -6.52 -12.48 20.51
N VAL A 15 -7.82 -12.77 20.53
CA VAL A 15 -8.79 -12.25 19.57
C VAL A 15 -9.88 -11.51 20.35
N ASP A 16 -9.89 -10.19 20.25
CA ASP A 16 -10.77 -9.31 21.00
C ASP A 16 -12.24 -9.41 20.54
N ALA A 17 -13.15 -8.99 21.40
CA ALA A 17 -14.61 -9.12 21.23
C ALA A 17 -15.15 -8.49 19.93
N LYS A 18 -14.54 -7.40 19.43
CA LYS A 18 -14.97 -6.69 18.23
C LYS A 18 -14.32 -7.18 16.93
N VAL A 19 -13.52 -8.23 16.98
CA VAL A 19 -12.86 -8.81 15.80
C VAL A 19 -13.80 -9.76 15.07
N ARG A 20 -13.81 -9.68 13.73
CA ARG A 20 -14.50 -10.59 12.82
C ARG A 20 -13.51 -11.21 11.86
N ILE A 21 -13.60 -12.53 11.66
CA ILE A 21 -12.69 -13.28 10.79
C ILE A 21 -13.50 -14.24 9.93
N ASP A 22 -13.36 -14.09 8.59
CA ASP A 22 -14.05 -14.91 7.60
C ASP A 22 -13.30 -16.23 7.32
N ALA A 23 -14.00 -17.11 6.60
CA ALA A 23 -13.65 -18.51 6.32
C ALA A 23 -12.24 -18.71 5.75
N GLY A 24 -11.62 -19.83 6.09
CA GLY A 24 -10.29 -20.25 5.58
C GLY A 24 -9.11 -19.46 6.13
N THR A 25 -9.34 -18.47 6.98
CA THR A 25 -8.26 -17.64 7.56
C THR A 25 -7.55 -18.37 8.69
N ARG A 26 -6.22 -18.26 8.71
CA ARG A 26 -5.32 -18.88 9.71
C ARG A 26 -4.54 -17.83 10.47
N ILE A 27 -4.62 -17.90 11.80
CA ILE A 27 -3.89 -17.05 12.73
C ILE A 27 -2.80 -17.87 13.41
N GLY A 28 -1.54 -17.46 13.28
CA GLY A 28 -0.40 -18.07 13.95
C GLY A 28 -0.43 -17.90 15.48
N PRO A 29 0.43 -18.61 16.22
CA PRO A 29 0.48 -18.49 17.68
C PRO A 29 0.99 -17.12 18.14
N HIS A 30 0.61 -16.69 19.36
CA HIS A 30 1.04 -15.43 19.97
C HIS A 30 0.67 -14.18 19.12
N ALA A 31 -0.34 -14.23 18.29
CA ALA A 31 -0.88 -13.06 17.59
C ALA A 31 -1.87 -12.31 18.46
N VAL A 32 -1.93 -10.99 18.33
CA VAL A 32 -2.87 -10.13 19.04
C VAL A 32 -3.73 -9.39 18.02
N LEU A 33 -5.03 -9.69 18.01
CA LEU A 33 -6.02 -9.07 17.15
C LEU A 33 -7.01 -8.29 18.01
N THR A 34 -7.08 -6.98 17.84
CA THR A 34 -7.85 -6.11 18.73
C THR A 34 -8.76 -5.14 17.98
N GLY A 35 -9.58 -4.46 18.74
CA GLY A 35 -10.45 -3.39 18.29
C GLY A 35 -11.45 -3.82 17.23
N ARG A 36 -12.07 -2.87 16.57
CA ARG A 36 -13.00 -3.13 15.47
C ARG A 36 -12.20 -3.49 14.21
N THR A 37 -11.91 -4.79 14.08
CA THR A 37 -11.09 -5.33 12.99
C THR A 37 -11.88 -6.40 12.24
N THR A 38 -11.98 -6.24 10.91
CA THR A 38 -12.60 -7.21 10.02
C THR A 38 -11.54 -7.80 9.12
N ILE A 39 -11.44 -9.13 9.08
CA ILE A 39 -10.47 -9.89 8.28
C ILE A 39 -11.27 -10.80 7.35
N GLY A 40 -11.03 -10.67 6.04
CA GLY A 40 -11.67 -11.46 5.00
C GLY A 40 -11.20 -12.91 4.98
N LYS A 41 -11.41 -13.57 3.83
CA LYS A 41 -11.21 -15.02 3.64
C LYS A 41 -9.77 -15.37 3.34
N ASN A 42 -9.39 -16.61 3.68
CA ASN A 42 -8.13 -17.24 3.28
C ASN A 42 -6.87 -16.43 3.60
N ASN A 43 -6.90 -15.59 4.62
CA ASN A 43 -5.72 -14.87 5.06
C ASN A 43 -4.80 -15.79 5.87
N HIS A 44 -3.50 -15.60 5.75
CA HIS A 44 -2.50 -16.27 6.59
C HIS A 44 -1.74 -15.23 7.41
N ILE A 45 -2.06 -15.12 8.69
CA ILE A 45 -1.45 -14.19 9.64
C ILE A 45 -0.50 -14.98 10.53
N PHE A 46 0.78 -14.64 10.47
CA PHE A 46 1.83 -15.34 11.20
C PHE A 46 1.93 -14.88 12.66
N GLN A 47 2.79 -15.56 13.41
CA GLN A 47 3.01 -15.34 14.83
C GLN A 47 3.53 -13.93 15.17
N PHE A 48 3.27 -13.50 16.40
CA PHE A 48 3.74 -12.24 16.98
C PHE A 48 3.28 -10.98 16.23
N THR A 49 2.17 -11.04 15.51
CA THR A 49 1.57 -9.86 14.87
C THR A 49 0.70 -9.10 15.86
N SER A 50 0.60 -7.77 15.67
CA SER A 50 -0.34 -6.89 16.37
C SER A 50 -1.25 -6.22 15.34
N ILE A 51 -2.48 -6.69 15.24
CA ILE A 51 -3.42 -6.31 14.20
C ILE A 51 -4.62 -5.59 14.82
N GLY A 52 -4.88 -4.36 14.36
CA GLY A 52 -6.03 -3.57 14.79
C GLY A 52 -5.82 -2.80 16.10
N GLU A 53 -4.58 -2.57 16.51
CA GLU A 53 -4.30 -1.75 17.68
C GLU A 53 -4.64 -0.27 17.41
N GLN A 54 -4.83 0.50 18.48
CA GLN A 54 -5.14 1.93 18.39
C GLN A 54 -4.06 2.70 17.61
N PRO A 55 -4.43 3.81 16.94
CA PRO A 55 -3.46 4.67 16.27
C PRO A 55 -2.35 5.17 17.21
N GLN A 56 -1.11 5.18 16.71
CA GLN A 56 0.02 5.81 17.41
C GLN A 56 0.03 7.34 17.19
N ASP A 57 -1.14 7.95 17.16
CA ASP A 57 -1.33 9.39 17.03
C ASP A 57 -1.74 9.97 18.40
N LYS A 58 -1.01 11.00 18.87
CA LYS A 58 -1.31 11.69 20.13
C LYS A 58 -2.69 12.36 20.19
N LYS A 59 -3.30 12.58 19.03
CA LYS A 59 -4.65 13.17 18.91
C LYS A 59 -5.77 12.14 19.08
N TYR A 60 -5.45 10.84 18.98
CA TYR A 60 -6.43 9.79 19.16
C TYR A 60 -6.93 9.76 20.61
N ALA A 61 -8.24 9.85 20.79
CA ALA A 61 -8.90 9.98 22.10
C ALA A 61 -9.76 8.74 22.46
N GLY A 62 -9.57 7.61 21.75
CA GLY A 62 -10.31 6.37 22.00
C GLY A 62 -11.56 6.20 21.14
N GLU A 63 -11.64 6.86 20.02
CA GLU A 63 -12.77 6.79 19.07
C GLU A 63 -12.94 5.38 18.49
N ASP A 64 -14.17 5.02 18.14
CA ASP A 64 -14.51 3.71 17.58
C ASP A 64 -14.18 3.67 16.07
N THR A 65 -12.91 3.48 15.79
CA THR A 65 -12.35 3.39 14.44
C THR A 65 -12.04 1.95 14.06
N GLU A 66 -11.82 1.66 12.77
CA GLU A 66 -11.73 0.28 12.30
C GLU A 66 -10.50 0.01 11.41
N LEU A 67 -10.16 -1.29 11.33
CA LEU A 67 -9.25 -1.88 10.37
C LEU A 67 -10.01 -2.90 9.53
N ILE A 68 -9.87 -2.82 8.21
CA ILE A 68 -10.45 -3.78 7.27
C ILE A 68 -9.34 -4.41 6.46
N ILE A 69 -9.26 -5.73 6.49
CA ILE A 69 -8.33 -6.55 5.68
C ILE A 69 -9.18 -7.42 4.75
N GLY A 70 -8.89 -7.37 3.45
CA GLY A 70 -9.55 -8.18 2.43
C GLY A 70 -9.12 -9.65 2.47
N ASP A 71 -9.16 -10.30 1.33
CA ASP A 71 -8.98 -11.74 1.18
C ASP A 71 -7.55 -12.11 0.75
N ASN A 72 -7.15 -13.36 1.01
CA ASN A 72 -5.94 -14.01 0.49
C ASN A 72 -4.60 -13.31 0.83
N ASN A 73 -4.55 -12.49 1.87
CA ASN A 73 -3.31 -11.83 2.25
C ASN A 73 -2.41 -12.77 3.05
N THR A 74 -1.11 -12.68 2.81
CA THR A 74 -0.09 -13.28 3.67
C THR A 74 0.57 -12.16 4.48
N ILE A 75 0.43 -12.23 5.81
CA ILE A 75 0.95 -11.24 6.75
C ILE A 75 1.95 -11.97 7.66
N ARG A 76 3.23 -11.68 7.44
CA ARG A 76 4.31 -12.35 8.15
C ARG A 76 4.47 -11.83 9.58
N GLU A 77 5.37 -12.49 10.29
CA GLU A 77 5.63 -12.28 11.71
C GLU A 77 6.03 -10.84 12.06
N LEU A 78 5.70 -10.43 13.29
CA LEU A 78 6.05 -9.13 13.88
C LEU A 78 5.47 -7.91 13.12
N CYS A 79 4.49 -8.11 12.24
CA CYS A 79 3.80 -7.00 11.60
C CYS A 79 2.88 -6.26 12.59
N THR A 80 2.75 -4.95 12.40
CA THR A 80 1.88 -4.09 13.20
C THR A 80 0.97 -3.23 12.32
N PHE A 81 -0.36 -3.36 12.49
CA PHE A 81 -1.35 -2.60 11.73
C PHE A 81 -2.27 -1.85 12.68
N SER A 82 -2.35 -0.54 12.52
CA SER A 82 -3.24 0.30 13.33
C SER A 82 -4.61 0.48 12.67
N ARG A 83 -5.64 0.68 13.50
CA ARG A 83 -6.96 1.16 13.04
C ARG A 83 -6.85 2.58 12.48
N GLY A 84 -7.93 3.06 11.85
CA GLY A 84 -8.04 4.44 11.41
C GLY A 84 -8.15 5.45 12.55
N SER A 85 -8.11 6.73 12.21
CA SER A 85 -8.42 7.86 13.09
C SER A 85 -9.59 8.67 12.55
N MET A 86 -10.31 9.40 13.38
CA MET A 86 -11.45 10.20 12.92
C MET A 86 -11.05 11.29 11.92
N GLN A 87 -9.82 11.80 12.03
CA GLN A 87 -9.30 12.79 11.07
C GLN A 87 -9.05 12.21 9.69
N GLY A 88 -8.83 10.88 9.59
CA GLY A 88 -8.61 10.16 8.33
C GLY A 88 -9.84 9.40 7.80
N GLY A 89 -11.02 9.66 8.37
CA GLY A 89 -12.24 8.96 7.96
C GLY A 89 -12.54 7.68 8.74
N GLY A 90 -11.77 7.38 9.78
CA GLY A 90 -12.05 6.33 10.75
C GLY A 90 -11.64 4.91 10.33
N VAL A 91 -10.97 4.72 9.19
CA VAL A 91 -10.66 3.38 8.69
C VAL A 91 -9.26 3.27 8.09
N THR A 92 -8.54 2.21 8.46
CA THR A 92 -7.38 1.69 7.73
C THR A 92 -7.85 0.51 6.89
N ARG A 93 -7.49 0.47 5.61
CA ARG A 93 -7.98 -0.53 4.66
C ARG A 93 -6.85 -1.21 3.90
N ILE A 94 -6.86 -2.54 3.90
CA ILE A 94 -5.93 -3.39 3.16
C ILE A 94 -6.76 -4.24 2.20
N GLY A 95 -6.41 -4.23 0.91
CA GLY A 95 -7.08 -5.00 -0.13
C GLY A 95 -6.75 -6.50 -0.08
N ASN A 96 -6.74 -7.13 -1.25
CA ASN A 96 -6.61 -8.56 -1.41
C ASN A 96 -5.25 -8.97 -1.96
N ASP A 97 -4.89 -10.25 -1.78
CA ASP A 97 -3.75 -10.90 -2.43
C ASP A 97 -2.39 -10.24 -2.14
N ASN A 98 -2.27 -9.53 -1.01
CA ASN A 98 -1.05 -8.83 -0.64
C ASN A 98 -0.05 -9.77 0.07
N TRP A 99 1.24 -9.61 -0.26
CA TRP A 99 2.34 -10.31 0.37
C TRP A 99 3.12 -9.36 1.26
N ILE A 100 2.85 -9.41 2.55
CA ILE A 100 3.41 -8.50 3.55
C ILE A 100 4.42 -9.28 4.40
N MET A 101 5.70 -8.97 4.20
CA MET A 101 6.80 -9.67 4.87
C MET A 101 7.00 -9.20 6.32
N ALA A 102 7.94 -9.82 7.01
CA ALA A 102 8.15 -9.61 8.43
C ALA A 102 8.48 -8.17 8.82
N CYS A 103 8.03 -7.77 10.01
CA CYS A 103 8.32 -6.48 10.62
C CYS A 103 7.77 -5.26 9.83
N VAL A 104 6.76 -5.45 8.98
CA VAL A 104 6.10 -4.34 8.29
C VAL A 104 5.19 -3.58 9.25
N HIS A 105 5.24 -2.25 9.16
CA HIS A 105 4.34 -1.35 9.89
C HIS A 105 3.37 -0.64 8.93
N ILE A 106 2.07 -0.72 9.23
CA ILE A 106 1.02 0.04 8.56
C ILE A 106 0.33 0.91 9.60
N ALA A 107 0.56 2.21 9.54
CA ALA A 107 -0.06 3.19 10.45
C ALA A 107 -1.55 3.40 10.11
N HIS A 108 -2.20 4.23 10.92
CA HIS A 108 -3.61 4.59 10.79
C HIS A 108 -3.95 5.26 9.45
N ASP A 109 -5.18 5.07 9.00
CA ASP A 109 -5.74 5.72 7.81
C ASP A 109 -5.02 5.39 6.49
N CYS A 110 -4.19 4.34 6.47
CA CYS A 110 -3.59 3.85 5.25
C CYS A 110 -4.62 3.11 4.38
N ILE A 111 -4.51 3.27 3.06
CA ILE A 111 -5.34 2.58 2.07
C ILE A 111 -4.43 1.82 1.12
N LEU A 112 -4.48 0.50 1.16
CA LEU A 112 -3.69 -0.40 0.32
C LEU A 112 -4.60 -1.12 -0.69
N GLY A 113 -4.20 -1.13 -1.95
CA GLY A 113 -4.82 -1.90 -3.02
C GLY A 113 -4.54 -3.39 -2.94
N ASN A 114 -4.50 -4.05 -4.08
CA ASN A 114 -4.34 -5.50 -4.19
C ASN A 114 -2.97 -5.88 -4.78
N ASN A 115 -2.53 -7.12 -4.55
CA ASN A 115 -1.29 -7.68 -5.10
C ASN A 115 -0.03 -6.86 -4.75
N ILE A 116 -0.02 -6.20 -3.61
CA ILE A 116 1.11 -5.41 -3.14
C ILE A 116 2.14 -6.33 -2.49
N ILE A 117 3.41 -6.07 -2.74
CA ILE A 117 4.52 -6.70 -2.01
C ILE A 117 5.17 -5.65 -1.11
N MET A 118 5.18 -5.90 0.19
CA MET A 118 5.94 -5.12 1.16
C MET A 118 7.02 -6.00 1.77
N ALA A 119 8.27 -5.72 1.43
CA ALA A 119 9.39 -6.48 1.97
C ALA A 119 9.71 -6.08 3.42
N ASN A 120 10.55 -6.87 4.07
CA ASN A 120 10.88 -6.74 5.49
C ASN A 120 11.17 -5.30 5.93
N ASN A 121 10.58 -4.89 7.05
CA ASN A 121 10.76 -3.57 7.66
C ASN A 121 10.26 -2.38 6.81
N ALA A 122 9.51 -2.61 5.74
CA ALA A 122 8.83 -1.51 5.07
C ALA A 122 7.80 -0.88 6.01
N SER A 123 7.74 0.45 6.06
CA SER A 123 6.88 1.16 7.02
C SER A 123 6.12 2.29 6.35
N LEU A 124 4.84 2.35 6.62
CA LEU A 124 3.94 3.41 6.18
C LEU A 124 3.56 4.29 7.36
N ALA A 125 3.80 5.58 7.25
CA ALA A 125 3.22 6.55 8.18
C ALA A 125 1.72 6.74 7.91
N GLY A 126 1.02 7.51 8.74
CA GLY A 126 -0.44 7.69 8.60
C GLY A 126 -0.87 8.27 7.25
N HIS A 127 -2.08 7.92 6.81
CA HIS A 127 -2.73 8.44 5.59
C HIS A 127 -1.97 8.12 4.28
N VAL A 128 -1.19 7.06 4.24
CA VAL A 128 -0.50 6.62 3.02
C VAL A 128 -1.43 5.78 2.16
N THR A 129 -1.45 6.07 0.85
CA THR A 129 -2.15 5.24 -0.14
C THR A 129 -1.15 4.46 -0.97
N ILE A 130 -1.36 3.14 -1.13
CA ILE A 130 -0.55 2.29 -2.00
C ILE A 130 -1.43 1.67 -3.07
N GLY A 131 -1.12 1.97 -4.33
CA GLY A 131 -1.79 1.41 -5.50
C GLY A 131 -1.50 -0.07 -5.70
N SER A 132 -2.39 -0.77 -6.40
CA SER A 132 -2.27 -2.20 -6.67
C SER A 132 -0.97 -2.53 -7.43
N ASN A 133 -0.44 -3.73 -7.18
CA ASN A 133 0.78 -4.24 -7.81
C ASN A 133 2.07 -3.42 -7.51
N ALA A 134 2.04 -2.50 -6.54
CA ALA A 134 3.23 -1.79 -6.09
C ALA A 134 4.15 -2.73 -5.28
N ILE A 135 5.45 -2.51 -5.40
CA ILE A 135 6.45 -3.26 -4.64
C ILE A 135 7.29 -2.29 -3.81
N LEU A 136 7.21 -2.45 -2.50
CA LEU A 136 8.06 -1.74 -1.54
C LEU A 136 9.16 -2.70 -1.07
N SER A 137 10.40 -2.43 -1.50
CA SER A 137 11.55 -3.21 -1.05
C SER A 137 11.86 -2.99 0.43
N GLY A 138 12.69 -3.83 1.00
CA GLY A 138 13.01 -3.79 2.43
C GLY A 138 13.49 -2.42 2.90
N TYR A 139 13.06 -2.05 4.12
CA TYR A 139 13.35 -0.75 4.73
C TYR A 139 12.87 0.47 3.92
N SER A 140 11.86 0.31 3.06
CA SER A 140 11.20 1.45 2.44
C SER A 140 10.37 2.20 3.47
N LEU A 141 10.59 3.50 3.62
CA LEU A 141 9.89 4.36 4.57
C LEU A 141 9.06 5.38 3.79
N ILE A 142 7.75 5.33 3.95
CA ILE A 142 6.81 6.21 3.24
C ILE A 142 6.25 7.24 4.22
N HIS A 143 6.51 8.52 3.93
CA HIS A 143 6.04 9.64 4.76
C HIS A 143 4.51 9.78 4.68
N GLN A 144 3.93 10.32 5.76
CA GLN A 144 2.47 10.57 5.84
C GLN A 144 1.92 11.37 4.65
N PHE A 145 0.70 11.03 4.23
CA PHE A 145 -0.02 11.64 3.10
C PHE A 145 0.63 11.44 1.74
N CYS A 146 1.65 10.58 1.61
CA CYS A 146 2.18 10.20 0.31
C CYS A 146 1.32 9.11 -0.33
N SER A 147 1.23 9.16 -1.66
CA SER A 147 0.66 8.10 -2.47
C SER A 147 1.75 7.39 -3.25
N VAL A 148 1.70 6.06 -3.30
CA VAL A 148 2.56 5.21 -4.11
C VAL A 148 1.70 4.60 -5.20
N GLY A 149 1.93 4.99 -6.44
CA GLY A 149 1.10 4.60 -7.57
C GLY A 149 1.22 3.11 -7.93
N GLU A 150 0.27 2.64 -8.74
CA GLU A 150 0.21 1.25 -9.19
C GLU A 150 1.48 0.85 -9.95
N TYR A 151 1.89 -0.41 -9.79
CA TYR A 151 3.07 -1.00 -10.45
C TYR A 151 4.40 -0.27 -10.17
N SER A 152 4.43 0.67 -9.23
CA SER A 152 5.68 1.36 -8.86
C SER A 152 6.58 0.45 -8.04
N PHE A 153 7.86 0.82 -7.97
CA PHE A 153 8.87 0.05 -7.26
C PHE A 153 9.76 0.97 -6.43
N THR A 154 9.90 0.69 -5.14
CA THR A 154 10.93 1.32 -4.31
C THR A 154 12.12 0.40 -4.18
N SER A 155 13.33 0.89 -4.40
CA SER A 155 14.55 0.14 -4.11
C SER A 155 14.77 0.02 -2.58
N PHE A 156 15.65 -0.91 -2.18
CA PHE A 156 15.99 -1.13 -0.78
C PHE A 156 16.39 0.18 -0.06
N ALA A 157 15.92 0.36 1.18
CA ALA A 157 16.18 1.53 2.04
C ALA A 157 15.80 2.89 1.39
N SER A 158 14.74 2.95 0.62
CA SER A 158 14.24 4.21 0.04
C SER A 158 13.40 5.00 1.04
N HIS A 159 13.73 6.28 1.27
CA HIS A 159 12.93 7.19 2.07
C HIS A 159 12.12 8.13 1.16
N VAL A 160 10.82 8.01 1.21
CA VAL A 160 9.85 8.65 0.30
C VAL A 160 9.10 9.73 1.07
N ASN A 161 9.25 10.99 0.66
CA ASN A 161 8.60 12.16 1.26
C ASN A 161 7.66 12.92 0.31
N GLN A 162 7.54 12.47 -0.92
CA GLN A 162 6.59 12.94 -1.93
C GLN A 162 6.01 11.73 -2.65
N SER A 163 4.86 11.88 -3.29
CA SER A 163 4.17 10.78 -3.95
C SER A 163 4.95 10.19 -5.12
N ILE A 164 4.88 8.88 -5.29
CA ILE A 164 5.53 8.13 -6.39
C ILE A 164 4.46 7.86 -7.46
N PRO A 165 4.57 8.42 -8.67
CA PRO A 165 3.62 8.12 -9.73
C PRO A 165 3.62 6.64 -10.13
N PRO A 166 2.50 6.14 -10.69
CA PRO A 166 2.42 4.79 -11.23
C PRO A 166 3.58 4.43 -12.15
N TYR A 167 3.98 3.16 -12.12
CA TYR A 167 5.02 2.59 -12.96
C TYR A 167 6.46 3.06 -12.67
N VAL A 168 6.66 3.99 -11.76
CA VAL A 168 7.96 4.62 -11.52
C VAL A 168 8.78 3.80 -10.52
N THR A 169 10.07 3.66 -10.81
CA THR A 169 11.09 3.14 -9.88
C THR A 169 11.78 4.29 -9.18
N VAL A 170 11.85 4.24 -7.86
CA VAL A 170 12.58 5.21 -7.03
C VAL A 170 13.66 4.53 -6.18
N SER A 171 14.70 5.27 -5.82
CA SER A 171 15.79 4.78 -4.97
C SER A 171 16.46 5.90 -4.20
N GLY A 172 16.94 5.60 -3.01
CA GLY A 172 17.84 6.41 -2.21
C GLY A 172 17.23 6.93 -0.91
N GLU A 173 18.07 7.39 -0.01
CA GLU A 173 17.74 7.97 1.29
C GLU A 173 16.84 9.22 1.18
N LYS A 174 17.04 10.01 0.12
CA LYS A 174 16.05 10.94 -0.43
C LYS A 174 15.62 10.36 -1.77
N ALA A 175 14.51 9.65 -1.77
CA ALA A 175 14.07 8.90 -2.94
C ALA A 175 14.04 9.78 -4.20
N ARG A 176 14.70 9.31 -5.25
CA ARG A 176 14.76 9.96 -6.56
C ARG A 176 14.32 8.98 -7.64
N VAL A 177 13.71 9.50 -8.67
CA VAL A 177 13.27 8.72 -9.83
C VAL A 177 14.47 8.12 -10.56
N LYS A 178 14.40 6.82 -10.86
CA LYS A 178 15.41 6.07 -11.63
C LYS A 178 14.95 5.71 -13.04
N GLY A 179 13.65 5.55 -13.24
CA GLY A 179 13.05 5.16 -14.50
C GLY A 179 11.67 4.56 -14.30
N ILE A 180 11.20 3.82 -15.31
CA ILE A 180 9.97 3.02 -15.21
C ILE A 180 10.29 1.58 -14.80
N ASN A 181 9.37 0.93 -14.09
CA ASN A 181 9.43 -0.48 -13.70
C ASN A 181 9.10 -1.41 -14.88
N SER A 182 9.91 -1.34 -15.94
CA SER A 182 9.65 -2.10 -17.19
C SER A 182 9.58 -3.61 -16.97
N GLU A 183 10.37 -4.15 -16.04
CA GLU A 183 10.36 -5.58 -15.73
C GLU A 183 9.08 -5.99 -14.99
N GLY A 184 8.65 -5.21 -14.01
CA GLY A 184 7.38 -5.41 -13.34
C GLY A 184 6.21 -5.39 -14.32
N LEU A 185 6.17 -4.42 -15.22
CA LEU A 185 5.13 -4.33 -16.25
C LEU A 185 5.10 -5.56 -17.16
N ARG A 186 6.26 -6.07 -17.61
CA ARG A 186 6.31 -7.31 -18.42
C ARG A 186 5.76 -8.52 -17.66
N ARG A 187 6.10 -8.66 -16.38
CA ARG A 187 5.60 -9.75 -15.52
C ARG A 187 4.09 -9.69 -15.33
N HIS A 188 3.51 -8.51 -15.40
CA HIS A 188 2.06 -8.29 -15.34
C HIS A 188 1.38 -8.30 -16.72
N GLY A 189 2.09 -8.75 -17.79
CA GLY A 189 1.51 -8.97 -19.11
C GLY A 189 1.36 -7.72 -19.97
N TYR A 190 1.99 -6.59 -19.60
CA TYR A 190 1.99 -5.42 -20.46
C TYR A 190 2.75 -5.69 -21.74
N THR A 191 2.16 -5.33 -22.88
CA THR A 191 2.79 -5.44 -24.19
C THR A 191 3.94 -4.43 -24.35
N ALA A 192 4.80 -4.67 -25.33
CA ALA A 192 5.88 -3.72 -25.64
C ALA A 192 5.33 -2.34 -26.02
N GLU A 193 4.18 -2.30 -26.69
CA GLU A 193 3.53 -1.03 -27.07
C GLU A 193 3.05 -0.27 -25.82
N GLN A 194 2.34 -0.93 -24.90
CA GLN A 194 1.88 -0.32 -23.66
C GLN A 194 3.05 0.21 -22.81
N ILE A 195 4.15 -0.58 -22.71
CA ILE A 195 5.35 -0.14 -22.01
C ILE A 195 5.98 1.07 -22.71
N ASN A 196 5.91 1.17 -24.04
CA ASN A 196 6.36 2.34 -24.77
C ASN A 196 5.49 3.57 -24.51
N GLN A 197 4.16 3.42 -24.40
CA GLN A 197 3.29 4.54 -24.03
C GLN A 197 3.60 5.04 -22.61
N VAL A 198 3.75 4.14 -21.64
CA VAL A 198 4.19 4.49 -20.26
C VAL A 198 5.55 5.22 -20.30
N ARG A 199 6.50 4.77 -21.14
CA ARG A 199 7.82 5.41 -21.29
C ARG A 199 7.71 6.82 -21.88
N ARG A 200 6.82 7.05 -22.83
CA ARG A 200 6.56 8.38 -23.41
C ARG A 200 5.98 9.31 -22.36
N ALA A 201 4.97 8.87 -21.62
CA ALA A 201 4.39 9.62 -20.52
C ALA A 201 5.42 9.95 -19.42
N TYR A 202 6.27 8.98 -19.04
CA TYR A 202 7.39 9.21 -18.13
C TYR A 202 8.36 10.28 -18.63
N LYS A 203 8.68 10.31 -19.93
CA LYS A 203 9.57 11.33 -20.50
C LYS A 203 8.94 12.72 -20.43
N ALA A 204 7.64 12.85 -20.71
CA ALA A 204 6.91 14.11 -20.59
C ALA A 204 6.99 14.69 -19.17
N ILE A 205 6.92 13.84 -18.14
CA ILE A 205 7.01 14.28 -16.74
C ILE A 205 8.45 14.62 -16.32
N TYR A 206 9.45 13.84 -16.76
CA TYR A 206 10.77 13.83 -16.11
C TYR A 206 11.95 14.21 -17.00
N ARG A 207 11.81 14.26 -18.34
CA ARG A 207 12.95 14.36 -19.27
C ARG A 207 12.85 15.47 -20.29
N GLU A 208 11.66 15.98 -20.55
CA GLU A 208 11.42 16.96 -21.62
C GLU A 208 11.41 18.40 -21.14
N GLY A 209 11.63 18.62 -19.83
CA GLY A 209 11.68 19.96 -19.23
C GLY A 209 10.32 20.62 -19.02
N ASN A 210 9.23 19.90 -19.23
CA ASN A 210 7.88 20.39 -19.01
C ASN A 210 7.64 20.77 -17.54
N SER A 211 6.86 21.80 -17.29
CA SER A 211 6.23 22.01 -16.00
C SER A 211 5.27 20.86 -15.66
N LEU A 212 4.80 20.77 -14.42
CA LEU A 212 3.85 19.73 -14.06
C LEU A 212 2.53 19.90 -14.80
N GLU A 213 2.07 21.14 -14.98
CA GLU A 213 0.82 21.44 -15.71
C GLU A 213 0.90 21.11 -17.19
N GLU A 214 2.03 21.41 -17.83
CA GLU A 214 2.28 21.00 -19.24
C GLU A 214 2.32 19.47 -19.36
N ALA A 215 2.97 18.79 -18.43
CA ALA A 215 3.01 17.32 -18.42
C ALA A 215 1.59 16.73 -18.24
N LYS A 216 0.76 17.28 -17.35
CA LYS A 216 -0.63 16.86 -17.17
C LYS A 216 -1.44 17.00 -18.47
N ALA A 217 -1.32 18.13 -19.16
CA ALA A 217 -2.01 18.35 -20.44
C ALA A 217 -1.57 17.33 -21.51
N ILE A 218 -0.29 17.05 -21.62
CA ILE A 218 0.25 16.02 -22.53
C ILE A 218 -0.28 14.63 -22.17
N LEU A 219 -0.31 14.28 -20.89
CA LEU A 219 -0.82 12.98 -20.44
C LEU A 219 -2.33 12.84 -20.65
N ALA A 220 -3.09 13.91 -20.49
CA ALA A 220 -4.52 13.90 -20.76
C ALA A 220 -4.82 13.57 -22.25
N ASP A 221 -4.10 14.20 -23.19
CA ASP A 221 -4.21 13.87 -24.61
C ASP A 221 -3.81 12.42 -24.90
N MET A 222 -2.69 11.96 -24.35
CA MET A 222 -2.25 10.57 -24.53
C MET A 222 -3.24 9.55 -23.97
N ALA A 223 -3.90 9.86 -22.86
CA ALA A 223 -4.84 8.99 -22.16
C ALA A 223 -6.11 8.70 -22.98
N GLU A 224 -6.46 9.52 -23.96
CA GLU A 224 -7.59 9.28 -24.86
C GLU A 224 -7.41 7.98 -25.68
N HIS A 225 -6.16 7.57 -25.92
CA HIS A 225 -5.82 6.43 -26.76
C HIS A 225 -4.98 5.35 -26.06
N ALA A 226 -4.56 5.59 -24.80
CA ALA A 226 -3.68 4.71 -24.02
C ALA A 226 -4.21 4.58 -22.57
N PRO A 227 -5.02 3.55 -22.26
CA PRO A 227 -5.61 3.37 -20.92
C PRO A 227 -4.56 3.31 -19.81
N GLU A 228 -3.37 2.75 -20.06
CA GLU A 228 -2.25 2.72 -19.13
C GLU A 228 -1.72 4.11 -18.78
N VAL A 229 -1.81 5.07 -19.69
CA VAL A 229 -1.43 6.48 -19.43
C VAL A 229 -2.49 7.18 -18.59
N LYS A 230 -3.76 6.80 -18.72
CA LYS A 230 -4.84 7.36 -17.89
C LYS A 230 -4.58 7.15 -16.40
N ILE A 231 -4.11 5.98 -15.97
CA ILE A 231 -3.76 5.69 -14.57
C ILE A 231 -2.73 6.72 -14.05
N LEU A 232 -1.76 7.07 -14.89
CA LEU A 232 -0.74 8.05 -14.55
C LEU A 232 -1.29 9.48 -14.51
N ALA A 233 -2.15 9.86 -15.46
CA ALA A 233 -2.80 11.17 -15.50
C ALA A 233 -3.69 11.39 -14.27
N ASP A 234 -4.57 10.44 -13.96
CA ASP A 234 -5.47 10.50 -12.80
C ASP A 234 -4.67 10.62 -11.48
N PHE A 235 -3.53 9.94 -11.37
CA PHE A 235 -2.66 10.03 -10.20
C PHE A 235 -2.07 11.43 -10.02
N LEU A 236 -1.63 12.08 -11.09
CA LEU A 236 -1.04 13.43 -11.01
C LEU A 236 -2.03 14.47 -10.49
N ASP A 237 -3.32 14.26 -10.73
CA ASP A 237 -4.38 15.16 -10.25
C ASP A 237 -4.72 14.95 -8.78
N SER A 238 -4.50 13.74 -8.25
CA SER A 238 -4.83 13.36 -6.87
C SER A 238 -3.68 13.49 -5.88
N ALA A 239 -2.44 13.72 -6.32
CA ALA A 239 -1.24 13.68 -5.47
C ALA A 239 -1.09 14.93 -4.58
N GLU A 240 -1.71 14.94 -3.39
CA GLU A 240 -1.72 16.07 -2.44
C GLU A 240 -0.32 16.58 -2.05
N ARG A 241 0.65 15.70 -1.88
CA ARG A 241 2.03 16.08 -1.51
C ARG A 241 2.93 16.38 -2.70
N GLY A 242 2.36 16.53 -3.90
CA GLY A 242 3.13 16.58 -5.12
C GLY A 242 3.84 15.24 -5.40
N ILE A 243 4.58 15.19 -6.47
CA ILE A 243 5.31 13.98 -6.90
C ILE A 243 6.82 14.14 -6.75
N ILE A 244 7.53 13.03 -6.60
CA ILE A 244 9.00 13.00 -6.70
C ILE A 244 9.39 13.42 -8.11
N ARG A 245 10.24 14.45 -8.22
CA ARG A 245 10.84 14.94 -9.49
C ARG A 245 12.35 15.11 -9.37
#